data_8a3f7484b59e31c3609ccf824032eae0
#
_entry.id   8a3f7484b59e31c3609ccf824032eae0
#
_cell.length_a   1.000
_cell.length_b   1.000
_cell.length_c   1.000
_cell.angle_alpha   90.00
_cell.angle_beta   90.00
_cell.angle_gamma   90.00
#
_symmetry.space_group_name_H-M   'P 1'
#
loop_
_entity.id
_entity.type
_entity.pdbx_description
1 polymer ?
#
loop_
_entity_poly.entity_id
_entity_poly.type
_entity_poly.pdbx_seq_one_letter_code
_entity_poly.pdbx_strand_id
1 'polypeptide(L)'
;MLTLCLDIGGTKIAAGLADPAGTLVHTAQRPTPAYGGAEQVWAAVAEMIADALGVAGGAVGGVGIASAGPIDLHSGRVSPINIGSWGGFPLRDRVAAAVPGVPVRLGGDGVCMALGEHWLGAGRGARFLLGLVVSTGVGGGLVLDGAPCLGRTGNAGHVGHVVVDPDGSPCPCGGRGCVETIASGPSLARWARANGWSAPPGAGAKELAEAAGAGDPVALRAFRRGAAALAAMIASVGAVCDLDLAVIGGGVAKSGRLL
;
A
#
# COMPACT_ATOMS: atom_id res chain seq x y z
N MET A 1 -9.93 -25.27 1.44
CA MET A 1 -10.70 -24.50 0.43
C MET A 1 -9.90 -23.24 0.14
N LEU A 2 -9.82 -22.83 -1.14
CA LEU A 2 -9.04 -21.64 -1.56
C LEU A 2 -9.75 -20.35 -1.12
N THR A 3 -8.97 -19.30 -0.90
CA THR A 3 -9.46 -17.94 -0.67
C THR A 3 -9.12 -17.09 -1.89
N LEU A 4 -10.11 -16.36 -2.41
CA LEU A 4 -9.87 -15.35 -3.44
C LEU A 4 -9.33 -14.08 -2.79
N CYS A 5 -8.17 -13.61 -3.25
CA CYS A 5 -7.52 -12.41 -2.78
C CYS A 5 -7.52 -11.36 -3.90
N LEU A 6 -8.00 -10.16 -3.60
CA LEU A 6 -8.00 -9.01 -4.51
C LEU A 6 -7.13 -7.89 -3.94
N ASP A 7 -6.26 -7.32 -4.76
CA ASP A 7 -5.48 -6.11 -4.45
C ASP A 7 -5.80 -5.04 -5.50
N ILE A 8 -6.46 -3.96 -5.06
CA ILE A 8 -7.02 -2.93 -5.95
C ILE A 8 -6.31 -1.60 -5.69
N GLY A 9 -5.36 -1.32 -6.55
CA GLY A 9 -4.58 -0.08 -6.54
C GLY A 9 -4.87 0.83 -7.73
N GLY A 10 -4.38 2.06 -7.69
CA GLY A 10 -4.59 3.05 -8.76
C GLY A 10 -3.82 2.76 -10.05
N THR A 11 -2.80 1.91 -10.01
CA THR A 11 -1.97 1.58 -11.18
C THR A 11 -2.28 0.18 -11.71
N LYS A 12 -2.57 -0.75 -10.81
CA LYS A 12 -2.83 -2.15 -11.13
C LYS A 12 -3.90 -2.73 -10.22
N ILE A 13 -4.59 -3.73 -10.73
CA ILE A 13 -5.46 -4.63 -10.00
C ILE A 13 -4.82 -6.02 -10.06
N ALA A 14 -4.75 -6.70 -8.94
CA ALA A 14 -4.28 -8.08 -8.87
C ALA A 14 -5.34 -8.98 -8.24
N ALA A 15 -5.41 -10.22 -8.71
CA ALA A 15 -6.20 -11.28 -8.11
C ALA A 15 -5.32 -12.51 -7.90
N GLY A 16 -5.59 -13.25 -6.82
CA GLY A 16 -4.89 -14.48 -6.52
C GLY A 16 -5.79 -15.47 -5.80
N LEU A 17 -5.41 -16.74 -5.86
CA LEU A 17 -6.00 -17.80 -5.06
C LEU A 17 -4.96 -18.28 -4.06
N ALA A 18 -5.28 -18.17 -2.78
CA ALA A 18 -4.43 -18.63 -1.70
C ALA A 18 -5.01 -19.88 -1.03
N ASP A 19 -4.14 -20.84 -0.70
CA ASP A 19 -4.50 -21.97 0.13
C ASP A 19 -4.52 -21.57 1.64
N PRO A 20 -4.97 -22.46 2.55
CA PRO A 20 -4.98 -22.16 3.99
C PRO A 20 -3.58 -21.91 4.60
N ALA A 21 -2.51 -22.33 3.94
CA ALA A 21 -1.13 -22.06 4.37
C ALA A 21 -0.62 -20.70 3.86
N GLY A 22 -1.39 -20.00 3.01
CA GLY A 22 -1.03 -18.74 2.40
C GLY A 22 -0.23 -18.87 1.11
N THR A 23 -0.09 -20.09 0.56
CA THR A 23 0.56 -20.30 -0.73
C THR A 23 -0.34 -19.82 -1.85
N LEU A 24 0.17 -18.94 -2.70
CA LEU A 24 -0.54 -18.50 -3.90
C LEU A 24 -0.47 -19.60 -4.97
N VAL A 25 -1.60 -20.23 -5.25
CA VAL A 25 -1.72 -21.27 -6.29
C VAL A 25 -2.09 -20.71 -7.66
N HIS A 26 -2.57 -19.47 -7.69
CA HIS A 26 -2.86 -18.72 -8.90
C HIS A 26 -2.66 -17.23 -8.65
N THR A 27 -2.15 -16.51 -9.65
CA THR A 27 -2.05 -15.05 -9.63
C THR A 27 -2.28 -14.47 -11.02
N ALA A 28 -3.01 -13.37 -11.08
CA ALA A 28 -3.21 -12.56 -12.27
C ALA A 28 -3.12 -11.08 -11.91
N GLN A 29 -2.72 -10.24 -12.88
CA GLN A 29 -2.73 -8.79 -12.70
C GLN A 29 -3.10 -8.10 -14.01
N ARG A 30 -3.73 -6.92 -13.88
CA ARG A 30 -4.08 -6.04 -15.00
C ARG A 30 -3.82 -4.58 -14.62
N PRO A 31 -3.52 -3.70 -15.58
CA PRO A 31 -3.53 -2.26 -15.33
C PRO A 31 -4.91 -1.80 -14.85
N THR A 32 -4.96 -0.88 -13.90
CA THR A 32 -6.20 -0.20 -13.52
C THR A 32 -6.62 0.71 -14.67
N PRO A 33 -7.87 0.61 -15.17
CA PRO A 33 -8.35 1.49 -16.23
C PRO A 33 -8.28 2.96 -15.83
N ALA A 34 -7.56 3.76 -16.61
CA ALA A 34 -7.40 5.19 -16.35
C ALA A 34 -8.60 6.03 -16.85
N TYR A 35 -9.41 5.46 -17.74
CA TYR A 35 -10.54 6.10 -18.41
C TYR A 35 -11.80 5.25 -18.29
N GLY A 36 -12.97 5.81 -18.59
CA GLY A 36 -14.23 5.07 -18.69
C GLY A 36 -15.09 5.01 -17.41
N GLY A 37 -14.66 5.70 -16.36
CA GLY A 37 -15.48 5.86 -15.15
C GLY A 37 -15.46 4.64 -14.22
N ALA A 38 -16.32 4.67 -13.20
CA ALA A 38 -16.33 3.70 -12.11
C ALA A 38 -16.67 2.28 -12.59
N GLU A 39 -17.59 2.14 -13.53
CA GLU A 39 -18.04 0.85 -14.02
C GLU A 39 -16.97 0.16 -14.87
N GLN A 40 -16.09 0.89 -15.53
CA GLN A 40 -15.00 0.28 -16.29
C GLN A 40 -13.92 -0.31 -15.38
N VAL A 41 -13.60 0.38 -14.28
CA VAL A 41 -12.71 -0.18 -13.25
C VAL A 41 -13.36 -1.42 -12.63
N TRP A 42 -14.65 -1.36 -12.32
CA TRP A 42 -15.38 -2.50 -11.79
C TRP A 42 -15.39 -3.69 -12.76
N ALA A 43 -15.65 -3.45 -14.06
CA ALA A 43 -15.65 -4.52 -15.07
C ALA A 43 -14.32 -5.28 -15.08
N ALA A 44 -13.18 -4.57 -14.98
CA ALA A 44 -11.87 -5.21 -14.90
C ALA A 44 -11.73 -6.07 -13.63
N VAL A 45 -12.25 -5.62 -12.47
CA VAL A 45 -12.26 -6.41 -11.24
C VAL A 45 -13.15 -7.64 -11.39
N ALA A 46 -14.36 -7.48 -11.93
CA ALA A 46 -15.33 -8.57 -12.13
C ALA A 46 -14.80 -9.66 -13.06
N GLU A 47 -14.13 -9.27 -14.15
CA GLU A 47 -13.47 -10.23 -15.05
C GLU A 47 -12.38 -11.02 -14.32
N MET A 48 -11.55 -10.36 -13.52
CA MET A 48 -10.50 -11.05 -12.77
C MET A 48 -11.08 -11.99 -11.70
N ILE A 49 -12.21 -11.63 -11.08
CA ILE A 49 -12.95 -12.52 -10.18
C ILE A 49 -13.43 -13.77 -10.95
N ALA A 50 -14.06 -13.58 -12.11
CA ALA A 50 -14.57 -14.68 -12.93
C ALA A 50 -13.45 -15.62 -13.39
N ASP A 51 -12.32 -15.07 -13.85
CA ASP A 51 -11.14 -15.82 -14.25
C ASP A 51 -10.59 -16.67 -13.08
N ALA A 52 -10.43 -16.06 -11.90
CA ALA A 52 -9.93 -16.76 -10.71
C ALA A 52 -10.91 -17.86 -10.24
N LEU A 53 -12.22 -17.58 -10.25
CA LEU A 53 -13.24 -18.61 -9.93
C LEU A 53 -13.21 -19.78 -10.91
N GLY A 54 -13.00 -19.51 -12.21
CA GLY A 54 -12.80 -20.55 -13.23
C GLY A 54 -11.63 -21.48 -12.88
N VAL A 55 -10.49 -20.91 -12.46
CA VAL A 55 -9.32 -21.68 -12.01
C VAL A 55 -9.61 -22.46 -10.73
N ALA A 56 -10.40 -21.89 -9.80
CA ALA A 56 -10.80 -22.55 -8.53
C ALA A 56 -11.86 -23.65 -8.70
N GLY A 57 -12.32 -23.93 -9.92
CA GLY A 57 -13.42 -24.89 -10.14
C GLY A 57 -14.79 -24.38 -9.73
N GLY A 58 -14.97 -23.06 -9.67
CA GLY A 58 -16.23 -22.39 -9.38
C GLY A 58 -16.49 -22.10 -7.88
N ALA A 59 -15.62 -22.55 -6.96
CA ALA A 59 -15.88 -22.41 -5.53
C ALA A 59 -14.64 -21.96 -4.75
N VAL A 60 -14.85 -20.97 -3.86
CA VAL A 60 -13.86 -20.49 -2.88
C VAL A 60 -14.48 -20.46 -1.48
N GLY A 61 -13.66 -20.44 -0.44
CA GLY A 61 -14.13 -20.40 0.95
C GLY A 61 -14.38 -18.99 1.49
N GLY A 62 -13.92 -17.97 0.76
CA GLY A 62 -14.06 -16.56 1.13
C GLY A 62 -13.33 -15.64 0.18
N VAL A 63 -13.54 -14.35 0.34
CA VAL A 63 -12.86 -13.31 -0.43
C VAL A 63 -12.23 -12.28 0.52
N GLY A 64 -10.93 -12.01 0.32
CA GLY A 64 -10.20 -10.92 0.93
C GLY A 64 -9.92 -9.81 -0.08
N ILE A 65 -10.26 -8.57 0.26
CA ILE A 65 -10.04 -7.40 -0.58
C ILE A 65 -9.08 -6.46 0.13
N ALA A 66 -7.92 -6.20 -0.49
CA ALA A 66 -7.07 -5.07 -0.19
C ALA A 66 -7.39 -3.94 -1.16
N SER A 67 -7.63 -2.73 -0.66
CA SER A 67 -7.91 -1.57 -1.50
C SER A 67 -7.12 -0.36 -1.03
N ALA A 68 -6.63 0.41 -2.01
CA ALA A 68 -6.19 1.76 -1.73
C ALA A 68 -7.31 2.55 -1.06
N GLY A 69 -6.94 3.45 -0.16
CA GLY A 69 -7.87 4.21 0.66
C GLY A 69 -8.11 5.63 0.21
N PRO A 70 -8.96 6.36 0.96
CA PRO A 70 -9.62 5.92 2.19
C PRO A 70 -10.75 4.91 1.97
N ILE A 71 -10.96 4.07 2.99
CA ILE A 71 -12.03 3.07 3.03
C ILE A 71 -13.01 3.39 4.16
N ASP A 72 -14.23 2.89 4.05
CA ASP A 72 -15.21 2.84 5.13
C ASP A 72 -15.64 1.39 5.35
N LEU A 73 -15.08 0.77 6.38
CA LEU A 73 -15.35 -0.63 6.71
C LEU A 73 -16.80 -0.89 7.09
N HIS A 74 -17.47 0.11 7.69
CA HIS A 74 -18.86 -0.05 8.11
C HIS A 74 -19.78 -0.23 6.89
N SER A 75 -19.70 0.69 5.95
CA SER A 75 -20.51 0.63 4.72
C SER A 75 -19.92 -0.26 3.62
N GLY A 76 -18.64 -0.67 3.75
CA GLY A 76 -17.95 -1.43 2.70
C GLY A 76 -17.60 -0.61 1.45
N ARG A 77 -17.56 0.73 1.59
CA ARG A 77 -17.28 1.67 0.50
C ARG A 77 -15.82 2.09 0.48
N VAL A 78 -15.35 2.46 -0.69
CA VAL A 78 -13.98 2.94 -0.91
C VAL A 78 -13.99 4.24 -1.71
N SER A 79 -13.03 5.12 -1.42
CA SER A 79 -12.81 6.39 -2.13
C SER A 79 -11.33 6.59 -2.42
N PRO A 80 -10.69 5.69 -3.18
CA PRO A 80 -9.25 5.73 -3.40
C PRO A 80 -8.85 7.02 -4.11
N ILE A 81 -7.87 7.75 -3.56
CA ILE A 81 -7.37 9.01 -4.14
C ILE A 81 -6.83 8.80 -5.55
N ASN A 82 -6.23 7.63 -5.79
CA ASN A 82 -5.61 7.25 -7.06
C ASN A 82 -6.56 6.53 -8.04
N ILE A 83 -7.86 6.37 -7.70
CA ILE A 83 -8.95 5.92 -8.58
C ILE A 83 -10.08 6.95 -8.46
N GLY A 84 -9.89 8.12 -9.04
CA GLY A 84 -10.78 9.26 -8.85
C GLY A 84 -12.24 9.03 -9.24
N SER A 85 -12.55 8.01 -10.04
CA SER A 85 -13.92 7.60 -10.40
C SER A 85 -14.63 6.82 -9.27
N TRP A 86 -13.93 6.40 -8.21
CA TRP A 86 -14.48 5.59 -7.12
C TRP A 86 -14.74 6.40 -5.84
N GLY A 87 -15.44 7.49 -5.96
CA GLY A 87 -15.94 8.23 -4.78
C GLY A 87 -17.10 7.50 -4.10
N GLY A 88 -16.89 6.91 -2.93
CA GLY A 88 -17.91 6.14 -2.20
C GLY A 88 -18.35 4.86 -2.91
N PHE A 89 -17.50 4.23 -3.69
CA PHE A 89 -17.82 3.03 -4.47
C PHE A 89 -18.13 1.82 -3.55
N PRO A 90 -19.27 1.10 -3.72
CA PRO A 90 -19.69 0.02 -2.82
C PRO A 90 -18.95 -1.30 -3.12
N LEU A 91 -17.64 -1.30 -2.93
CA LEU A 91 -16.76 -2.38 -3.38
C LEU A 91 -17.08 -3.73 -2.73
N ARG A 92 -17.24 -3.76 -1.40
CA ARG A 92 -17.53 -5.01 -0.69
C ARG A 92 -18.83 -5.65 -1.18
N ASP A 93 -19.88 -4.84 -1.36
CA ASP A 93 -21.18 -5.35 -1.78
C ASP A 93 -21.15 -5.85 -3.23
N ARG A 94 -20.43 -5.14 -4.11
CA ARG A 94 -20.22 -5.58 -5.50
C ARG A 94 -19.49 -6.91 -5.57
N VAL A 95 -18.42 -7.08 -4.78
CA VAL A 95 -17.68 -8.35 -4.70
C VAL A 95 -18.55 -9.45 -4.10
N ALA A 96 -19.32 -9.16 -3.05
CA ALA A 96 -20.24 -10.13 -2.45
C ALA A 96 -21.33 -10.60 -3.43
N ALA A 97 -21.80 -9.72 -4.31
CA ALA A 97 -22.74 -10.08 -5.36
C ALA A 97 -22.08 -10.93 -6.47
N ALA A 98 -20.80 -10.71 -6.77
CA ALA A 98 -20.04 -11.47 -7.76
C ALA A 98 -19.62 -12.87 -7.26
N VAL A 99 -19.48 -13.05 -5.92
CA VAL A 99 -19.09 -14.31 -5.28
C VAL A 99 -20.08 -14.61 -4.15
N PRO A 100 -21.31 -15.02 -4.48
CA PRO A 100 -22.37 -15.21 -3.48
C PRO A 100 -22.08 -16.41 -2.56
N GLY A 101 -22.63 -16.33 -1.35
CA GLY A 101 -22.62 -17.44 -0.38
C GLY A 101 -21.33 -17.59 0.42
N VAL A 102 -20.36 -16.70 0.27
CA VAL A 102 -19.10 -16.73 1.02
C VAL A 102 -18.82 -15.41 1.74
N PRO A 103 -18.06 -15.43 2.85
CA PRO A 103 -17.68 -14.20 3.53
C PRO A 103 -16.74 -13.36 2.68
N VAL A 104 -17.02 -12.04 2.62
CA VAL A 104 -16.17 -11.04 1.97
C VAL A 104 -15.62 -10.07 3.02
N ARG A 105 -14.31 -9.92 3.06
CA ARG A 105 -13.61 -8.99 3.97
C ARG A 105 -12.91 -7.91 3.16
N LEU A 106 -13.02 -6.67 3.61
CA LEU A 106 -12.36 -5.50 3.03
C LEU A 106 -11.36 -4.93 4.03
N GLY A 107 -10.17 -4.59 3.58
CA GLY A 107 -9.16 -3.86 4.34
C GLY A 107 -8.43 -2.84 3.47
N GLY A 108 -7.79 -1.85 4.09
CA GLY A 108 -6.83 -0.99 3.42
C GLY A 108 -5.59 -1.78 2.99
N ASP A 109 -5.02 -1.44 1.84
CA ASP A 109 -3.84 -2.10 1.28
C ASP A 109 -2.66 -2.17 2.27
N GLY A 110 -2.39 -1.08 2.99
CA GLY A 110 -1.33 -1.03 4.01
C GLY A 110 -1.57 -1.99 5.18
N VAL A 111 -2.80 -2.09 5.67
CA VAL A 111 -3.15 -3.05 6.75
C VAL A 111 -3.06 -4.49 6.25
N CYS A 112 -3.55 -4.76 5.04
CA CYS A 112 -3.47 -6.09 4.45
C CYS A 112 -2.02 -6.53 4.24
N MET A 113 -1.14 -5.61 3.82
CA MET A 113 0.29 -5.86 3.70
C MET A 113 0.92 -6.15 5.07
N ALA A 114 0.62 -5.35 6.10
CA ALA A 114 1.14 -5.58 7.46
C ALA A 114 0.71 -6.94 8.01
N LEU A 115 -0.55 -7.35 7.76
CA LEU A 115 -1.05 -8.69 8.09
C LEU A 115 -0.30 -9.79 7.34
N GLY A 116 -0.01 -9.60 6.06
CA GLY A 116 0.78 -10.53 5.26
C GLY A 116 2.19 -10.71 5.82
N GLU A 117 2.87 -9.61 6.17
CA GLU A 117 4.18 -9.63 6.81
C GLU A 117 4.16 -10.30 8.19
N HIS A 118 3.12 -10.03 8.98
CA HIS A 118 2.92 -10.67 10.28
C HIS A 118 2.67 -12.18 10.17
N TRP A 119 1.91 -12.60 9.16
CA TRP A 119 1.57 -14.01 8.98
C TRP A 119 2.69 -14.82 8.34
N LEU A 120 3.27 -14.34 7.22
CA LEU A 120 4.15 -15.12 6.35
C LEU A 120 5.52 -14.47 6.14
N GLY A 121 5.68 -13.19 6.46
CA GLY A 121 6.85 -12.40 6.15
C GLY A 121 7.81 -12.17 7.32
N ALA A 122 8.50 -11.05 7.26
CA ALA A 122 9.50 -10.63 8.25
C ALA A 122 8.90 -10.25 9.61
N GLY A 123 7.58 -10.03 9.67
CA GLY A 123 6.85 -9.69 10.90
C GLY A 123 6.40 -10.89 11.74
N ARG A 124 6.77 -12.11 11.37
CA ARG A 124 6.36 -13.32 12.11
C ARG A 124 6.86 -13.31 13.54
N GLY A 125 5.93 -13.50 14.48
CA GLY A 125 6.23 -13.55 15.92
C GLY A 125 6.22 -12.19 16.62
N ALA A 126 6.20 -11.06 15.91
CA ALA A 126 6.02 -9.75 16.51
C ALA A 126 4.56 -9.59 16.96
N ARG A 127 4.33 -9.11 18.18
CA ARG A 127 2.98 -8.81 18.67
C ARG A 127 2.53 -7.41 18.26
N PHE A 128 3.47 -6.46 18.22
CA PHE A 128 3.24 -5.05 17.89
C PHE A 128 4.09 -4.69 16.68
N LEU A 129 3.47 -4.74 15.49
CA LEU A 129 4.14 -4.60 14.21
C LEU A 129 3.64 -3.36 13.47
N LEU A 130 4.56 -2.57 12.93
CA LEU A 130 4.30 -1.60 11.87
C LEU A 130 4.81 -2.16 10.53
N GLY A 131 3.91 -2.44 9.60
CA GLY A 131 4.26 -2.73 8.21
C GLY A 131 4.24 -1.45 7.38
N LEU A 132 5.26 -1.24 6.56
CA LEU A 132 5.45 -0.05 5.72
C LEU A 132 5.68 -0.43 4.26
N VAL A 133 5.07 0.32 3.35
CA VAL A 133 5.39 0.30 1.91
C VAL A 133 5.89 1.68 1.52
N VAL A 134 7.13 1.76 1.07
CA VAL A 134 7.74 2.98 0.51
C VAL A 134 7.94 2.79 -0.98
N SER A 135 7.13 3.47 -1.79
CA SER A 135 7.07 3.31 -3.25
C SER A 135 6.67 4.63 -3.92
N THR A 136 5.63 4.66 -4.76
CA THR A 136 5.03 5.89 -5.31
C THR A 136 4.47 6.78 -4.21
N GLY A 137 3.98 6.16 -3.13
CA GLY A 137 3.60 6.81 -1.87
C GLY A 137 4.33 6.17 -0.69
N VAL A 138 3.92 6.57 0.50
CA VAL A 138 4.25 5.90 1.76
C VAL A 138 2.94 5.42 2.39
N GLY A 139 2.75 4.12 2.45
CA GLY A 139 1.62 3.48 3.11
C GLY A 139 2.07 2.64 4.29
N GLY A 140 1.12 2.21 5.11
CA GLY A 140 1.42 1.28 6.20
C GLY A 140 0.17 0.78 6.88
N GLY A 141 0.39 -0.17 7.78
CA GLY A 141 -0.63 -0.75 8.63
C GLY A 141 -0.04 -1.22 9.94
N LEU A 142 -0.89 -1.32 10.95
CA LEU A 142 -0.51 -1.73 12.30
C LEU A 142 -1.16 -3.08 12.62
N VAL A 143 -0.35 -3.98 13.18
CA VAL A 143 -0.82 -5.17 13.88
C VAL A 143 -0.45 -4.99 15.36
N LEU A 144 -1.45 -4.90 16.21
CA LEU A 144 -1.26 -4.66 17.64
C LEU A 144 -1.84 -5.84 18.41
N ASP A 145 -1.02 -6.44 19.25
CA ASP A 145 -1.32 -7.69 19.98
C ASP A 145 -1.79 -8.83 19.04
N GLY A 146 -1.14 -8.93 17.87
CA GLY A 146 -1.44 -9.95 16.88
C GLY A 146 -2.72 -9.70 16.05
N ALA A 147 -3.42 -8.57 16.24
CA ALA A 147 -4.64 -8.21 15.54
C ALA A 147 -4.46 -6.93 14.70
N PRO A 148 -5.13 -6.82 13.53
CA PRO A 148 -5.06 -5.61 12.74
C PRO A 148 -5.67 -4.41 13.47
N CYS A 149 -4.93 -3.30 13.54
CA CYS A 149 -5.45 -2.06 14.07
C CYS A 149 -6.20 -1.31 12.95
N LEU A 150 -7.51 -1.43 12.95
CA LEU A 150 -8.34 -0.84 11.89
C LEU A 150 -8.78 0.60 12.20
N GLY A 151 -8.78 0.98 13.48
CA GLY A 151 -9.35 2.25 13.90
C GLY A 151 -10.87 2.32 13.69
N ARG A 152 -11.42 3.51 13.83
CA ARG A 152 -12.88 3.72 13.75
C ARG A 152 -13.47 3.49 12.35
N THR A 153 -12.74 3.80 11.31
CA THR A 153 -13.23 3.77 9.92
C THR A 153 -12.55 2.72 9.04
N GLY A 154 -11.45 2.11 9.52
CA GLY A 154 -10.61 1.21 8.74
C GLY A 154 -9.34 1.87 8.20
N ASN A 155 -9.06 3.11 8.58
CA ASN A 155 -7.94 3.89 8.04
C ASN A 155 -6.81 4.13 9.07
N ALA A 156 -6.80 3.43 10.21
CA ALA A 156 -5.66 3.48 11.12
C ALA A 156 -4.41 2.88 10.46
N GLY A 157 -3.24 3.45 10.79
CA GLY A 157 -1.99 3.00 10.19
C GLY A 157 -1.62 3.67 8.86
N HIS A 158 -2.37 4.67 8.38
CA HIS A 158 -1.97 5.49 7.24
C HIS A 158 -0.79 6.41 7.60
N VAL A 159 0.31 5.78 8.00
CA VAL A 159 1.49 6.44 8.58
C VAL A 159 2.25 7.34 7.58
N GLY A 160 2.01 7.18 6.29
CA GLY A 160 2.50 8.10 5.26
C GLY A 160 2.07 9.55 5.48
N HIS A 161 0.98 9.76 6.26
CA HIS A 161 0.45 11.07 6.58
C HIS A 161 0.81 11.56 8.00
N VAL A 162 1.68 10.85 8.71
CA VAL A 162 2.30 11.37 9.94
C VAL A 162 3.16 12.58 9.56
N VAL A 163 2.93 13.70 10.25
CA VAL A 163 3.68 14.95 10.04
C VAL A 163 5.03 14.80 10.70
N VAL A 164 6.11 14.91 9.92
CA VAL A 164 7.50 14.87 10.39
C VAL A 164 8.23 16.18 10.16
N ASP A 165 7.61 17.11 9.46
CA ASP A 165 8.11 18.46 9.19
C ASP A 165 6.93 19.44 9.13
N PRO A 166 6.57 20.11 10.24
CA PRO A 166 5.41 21.02 10.30
C PRO A 166 5.48 22.15 9.27
N ASP A 167 6.68 22.57 8.88
CA ASP A 167 6.92 23.63 7.87
C ASP A 167 7.13 23.06 6.46
N GLY A 168 6.99 21.73 6.30
CA GLY A 168 7.24 21.02 5.05
C GLY A 168 6.21 21.29 3.94
N SER A 169 6.32 20.55 2.84
CA SER A 169 5.48 20.73 1.64
C SER A 169 4.02 20.35 1.91
N PRO A 170 3.04 20.98 1.21
CA PRO A 170 1.65 20.53 1.22
C PRO A 170 1.51 19.07 0.79
N CYS A 171 0.59 18.34 1.40
CA CYS A 171 0.25 16.96 1.08
C CYS A 171 -1.15 16.88 0.47
N PRO A 172 -1.40 15.98 -0.51
CA PRO A 172 -2.73 15.76 -1.08
C PRO A 172 -3.81 15.38 -0.07
N CYS A 173 -3.42 14.88 1.13
CA CYS A 173 -4.37 14.58 2.20
C CYS A 173 -4.99 15.83 2.86
N GLY A 174 -4.57 17.03 2.46
CA GLY A 174 -4.97 18.31 3.06
C GLY A 174 -4.04 18.80 4.16
N GLY A 175 -3.10 17.96 4.64
CA GLY A 175 -2.08 18.32 5.63
C GLY A 175 -0.82 18.90 4.99
N ARG A 176 0.24 19.04 5.82
CA ARG A 176 1.56 19.55 5.42
C ARG A 176 2.66 18.77 6.12
N GLY A 177 3.77 18.55 5.42
CA GLY A 177 4.97 17.91 6.00
C GLY A 177 4.80 16.44 6.37
N CYS A 178 3.85 15.76 5.73
CA CYS A 178 3.70 14.32 5.86
C CYS A 178 4.95 13.58 5.38
N VAL A 179 5.29 12.46 6.02
CA VAL A 179 6.48 11.68 5.64
C VAL A 179 6.48 11.30 4.16
N GLU A 180 5.33 11.05 3.55
CA GLU A 180 5.18 10.76 2.13
C GLU A 180 5.72 11.88 1.23
N THR A 181 5.52 13.15 1.62
CA THR A 181 6.03 14.30 0.85
C THR A 181 7.56 14.40 0.83
N ILE A 182 8.22 13.60 1.68
CA ILE A 182 9.66 13.57 1.85
C ILE A 182 10.28 12.27 1.34
N ALA A 183 9.70 11.12 1.71
CA ALA A 183 10.31 9.80 1.56
C ALA A 183 9.74 8.97 0.41
N SER A 184 8.61 9.35 -0.20
CA SER A 184 8.13 8.64 -1.38
C SER A 184 9.09 8.76 -2.56
N GLY A 185 9.11 7.77 -3.45
CA GLY A 185 10.01 7.76 -4.62
C GLY A 185 9.93 9.03 -5.46
N PRO A 186 8.73 9.51 -5.86
CA PRO A 186 8.57 10.78 -6.56
C PRO A 186 9.06 11.98 -5.76
N SER A 187 8.89 11.97 -4.42
CA SER A 187 9.35 13.06 -3.56
C SER A 187 10.86 13.12 -3.45
N LEU A 188 11.52 11.97 -3.33
CA LEU A 188 13.00 11.86 -3.36
C LEU A 188 13.55 12.39 -4.68
N ALA A 189 13.02 11.93 -5.81
CA ALA A 189 13.49 12.35 -7.14
C ALA A 189 13.23 13.85 -7.40
N ARG A 190 12.06 14.35 -7.00
CA ARG A 190 11.73 15.79 -7.11
C ARG A 190 12.69 16.66 -6.30
N TRP A 191 12.95 16.28 -5.04
CA TRP A 191 13.88 16.99 -4.18
C TRP A 191 15.29 16.97 -4.75
N ALA A 192 15.77 15.82 -5.22
CA ALA A 192 17.09 15.69 -5.82
C ALA A 192 17.26 16.61 -7.04
N ARG A 193 16.28 16.65 -7.94
CA ARG A 193 16.30 17.56 -9.10
C ARG A 193 16.36 19.03 -8.68
N ALA A 194 15.55 19.42 -7.70
CA ALA A 194 15.56 20.79 -7.19
C ALA A 194 16.89 21.17 -6.50
N ASN A 195 17.73 20.19 -6.16
CA ASN A 195 19.02 20.38 -5.51
C ASN A 195 20.22 20.02 -6.40
N GLY A 196 20.03 19.96 -7.73
CA GLY A 196 21.11 19.83 -8.70
C GLY A 196 21.44 18.42 -9.18
N TRP A 197 20.55 17.44 -8.93
CA TRP A 197 20.71 16.13 -9.55
C TRP A 197 20.38 16.21 -11.05
N SER A 198 21.41 16.01 -11.88
CA SER A 198 21.30 15.95 -13.32
C SER A 198 20.85 14.57 -13.76
N ALA A 199 19.58 14.44 -14.13
CA ALA A 199 19.01 13.17 -14.55
C ALA A 199 18.24 13.31 -15.86
N PRO A 200 18.12 12.25 -16.68
CA PRO A 200 17.31 12.24 -17.87
C PRO A 200 15.84 12.60 -17.56
N PRO A 201 15.09 13.15 -18.52
CA PRO A 201 13.66 13.29 -18.39
C PRO A 201 13.00 11.95 -18.03
N GLY A 202 12.08 11.97 -17.05
CA GLY A 202 11.38 10.75 -16.61
C GLY A 202 12.13 9.88 -15.59
N ALA A 203 13.41 10.12 -15.29
CA ALA A 203 14.13 9.40 -14.26
C ALA A 203 13.41 9.51 -12.90
N GLY A 204 13.29 8.41 -12.18
CA GLY A 204 12.59 8.29 -10.91
C GLY A 204 13.49 7.91 -9.74
N ALA A 205 12.90 7.29 -8.73
CA ALA A 205 13.62 6.83 -7.56
C ALA A 205 14.61 5.69 -7.86
N LYS A 206 14.36 4.90 -8.91
CA LYS A 206 15.27 3.83 -9.32
C LYS A 206 16.59 4.39 -9.82
N GLU A 207 16.53 5.30 -10.78
CA GLU A 207 17.72 5.97 -11.35
C GLU A 207 18.43 6.82 -10.28
N LEU A 208 17.66 7.41 -9.35
CA LEU A 208 18.23 8.13 -8.21
C LEU A 208 19.00 7.16 -7.27
N ALA A 209 18.49 5.95 -7.04
CA ALA A 209 19.20 4.94 -6.25
C ALA A 209 20.48 4.45 -6.94
N GLU A 210 20.45 4.28 -8.27
CA GLU A 210 21.63 3.94 -9.07
C GLU A 210 22.69 5.05 -8.98
N ALA A 211 22.28 6.32 -9.09
CA ALA A 211 23.18 7.47 -8.92
C ALA A 211 23.78 7.54 -7.51
N ALA A 212 22.98 7.29 -6.46
CA ALA A 212 23.45 7.22 -5.09
C ALA A 212 24.46 6.10 -4.90
N GLY A 213 24.21 4.91 -5.49
CA GLY A 213 25.14 3.78 -5.51
C GLY A 213 26.46 4.08 -6.23
N ALA A 214 26.42 4.97 -7.24
CA ALA A 214 27.60 5.49 -7.93
C ALA A 214 28.30 6.64 -7.18
N GLY A 215 27.80 7.05 -6.02
CA GLY A 215 28.39 8.07 -5.17
C GLY A 215 27.94 9.51 -5.45
N ASP A 216 26.86 9.72 -6.23
CA ASP A 216 26.33 11.05 -6.46
C ASP A 216 25.92 11.71 -5.13
N PRO A 217 26.52 12.88 -4.77
CA PRO A 217 26.30 13.47 -3.46
C PRO A 217 24.88 14.02 -3.27
N VAL A 218 24.19 14.41 -4.35
CA VAL A 218 22.81 14.92 -4.28
C VAL A 218 21.85 13.75 -4.06
N ALA A 219 22.05 12.65 -4.79
CA ALA A 219 21.26 11.44 -4.63
C ALA A 219 21.41 10.86 -3.22
N LEU A 220 22.63 10.79 -2.69
CA LEU A 220 22.89 10.36 -1.31
C LEU A 220 22.20 11.25 -0.27
N ARG A 221 22.22 12.59 -0.46
CA ARG A 221 21.49 13.51 0.45
C ARG A 221 19.97 13.30 0.37
N ALA A 222 19.42 13.04 -0.82
CA ALA A 222 17.99 12.79 -0.99
C ALA A 222 17.57 11.54 -0.19
N PHE A 223 18.30 10.43 -0.31
CA PHE A 223 18.03 9.22 0.46
C PHE A 223 18.21 9.42 1.97
N ARG A 224 19.27 10.08 2.42
CA ARG A 224 19.45 10.39 3.86
C ARG A 224 18.29 11.21 4.42
N ARG A 225 17.79 12.18 3.67
CA ARG A 225 16.62 12.96 4.06
C ARG A 225 15.37 12.10 4.16
N GLY A 226 15.14 11.21 3.19
CA GLY A 226 14.04 10.25 3.22
C GLY A 226 14.12 9.29 4.39
N ALA A 227 15.30 8.72 4.63
CA ALA A 227 15.56 7.81 5.75
C ALA A 227 15.33 8.49 7.11
N ALA A 228 15.82 9.73 7.28
CA ALA A 228 15.59 10.51 8.51
C ALA A 228 14.10 10.77 8.76
N ALA A 229 13.33 11.08 7.71
CA ALA A 229 11.89 11.29 7.81
C ALA A 229 11.14 10.00 8.19
N LEU A 230 11.51 8.86 7.58
CA LEU A 230 10.96 7.55 7.95
C LEU A 230 11.33 7.17 9.39
N ALA A 231 12.55 7.37 9.80
CA ALA A 231 12.99 7.11 11.17
C ALA A 231 12.21 7.93 12.19
N ALA A 232 12.00 9.23 11.93
CA ALA A 232 11.19 10.10 12.78
C ALA A 232 9.74 9.63 12.90
N MET A 233 9.14 9.20 11.77
CA MET A 233 7.79 8.65 11.76
C MET A 233 7.72 7.32 12.53
N ILE A 234 8.65 6.39 12.29
CA ILE A 234 8.70 5.10 12.99
C ILE A 234 8.87 5.32 14.50
N ALA A 235 9.76 6.22 14.90
CA ALA A 235 9.95 6.55 16.30
C ALA A 235 8.68 7.14 16.94
N SER A 236 7.97 8.02 16.22
CA SER A 236 6.71 8.60 16.70
C SER A 236 5.62 7.55 16.89
N VAL A 237 5.47 6.66 15.91
CA VAL A 237 4.50 5.54 16.00
C VAL A 237 4.93 4.55 17.09
N GLY A 238 6.24 4.28 17.20
CA GLY A 238 6.80 3.44 18.26
C GLY A 238 6.50 3.97 19.65
N ALA A 239 6.63 5.28 19.85
CA ALA A 239 6.32 5.93 21.13
C ALA A 239 4.82 5.85 21.51
N VAL A 240 3.93 5.77 20.51
CA VAL A 240 2.47 5.69 20.72
C VAL A 240 1.99 4.24 20.88
N CYS A 241 2.55 3.31 20.08
CA CYS A 241 2.06 1.94 19.98
C CYS A 241 2.97 0.90 20.65
N ASP A 242 4.13 1.30 21.19
CA ASP A 242 5.12 0.41 21.82
C ASP A 242 5.51 -0.77 20.91
N LEU A 243 6.01 -0.44 19.73
CA LEU A 243 6.26 -1.41 18.65
C LEU A 243 7.44 -2.35 18.97
N ASP A 244 7.28 -3.64 18.69
CA ASP A 244 8.37 -4.62 18.65
C ASP A 244 9.20 -4.51 17.38
N LEU A 245 8.54 -4.22 16.24
CA LEU A 245 9.15 -4.32 14.92
C LEU A 245 8.50 -3.35 13.92
N ALA A 246 9.33 -2.79 13.04
CA ALA A 246 8.89 -2.14 11.81
C ALA A 246 9.46 -2.90 10.60
N VAL A 247 8.60 -3.30 9.69
CA VAL A 247 8.98 -3.96 8.42
C VAL A 247 8.78 -2.98 7.28
N ILE A 248 9.83 -2.73 6.50
CA ILE A 248 9.80 -1.78 5.39
C ILE A 248 9.92 -2.54 4.07
N GLY A 249 8.88 -2.46 3.24
CA GLY A 249 8.83 -2.98 1.89
C GLY A 249 8.64 -1.90 0.84
N GLY A 250 8.40 -2.32 -0.40
CA GLY A 250 8.12 -1.42 -1.52
C GLY A 250 9.31 -1.16 -2.43
N GLY A 251 9.05 -0.43 -3.52
CA GLY A 251 10.05 -0.19 -4.57
C GLY A 251 11.25 0.61 -4.12
N VAL A 252 11.05 1.60 -3.24
CA VAL A 252 12.14 2.43 -2.69
C VAL A 252 12.97 1.63 -1.68
N ALA A 253 12.34 0.75 -0.88
CA ALA A 253 13.05 -0.11 0.07
C ALA A 253 14.05 -1.07 -0.62
N LYS A 254 13.86 -1.38 -1.91
CA LYS A 254 14.83 -2.16 -2.71
C LYS A 254 16.17 -1.45 -2.91
N SER A 255 16.28 -0.17 -2.61
CA SER A 255 17.57 0.55 -2.58
C SER A 255 18.47 0.11 -1.40
N GLY A 256 18.00 -0.78 -0.54
CA GLY A 256 18.78 -1.39 0.53
C GLY A 256 19.29 -0.39 1.55
N ARG A 257 20.60 -0.35 1.75
CA ARG A 257 21.24 0.52 2.76
C ARG A 257 21.13 2.03 2.51
N LEU A 258 20.51 2.45 1.41
CA LEU A 258 20.29 3.88 1.14
C LEU A 258 19.08 4.43 1.91
N LEU A 259 18.16 3.56 2.30
CA LEU A 259 16.97 3.86 3.09
C LEU A 259 17.08 3.20 4.46
#